data_edb419d3089b93b7c56a4fd1f18b2ac3
#
_entry.id   edb419d3089b93b7c56a4fd1f18b2ac3
#
_cell.length_a   1.000
_cell.length_b   1.000
_cell.length_c   1.000
_cell.angle_alpha   90.00
_cell.angle_beta   90.00
_cell.angle_gamma   90.00
#
_symmetry.space_group_name_H-M   'P 1'
#
loop_
_entity.id
_entity.type
_entity.pdbx_description
1 polymer ?
#
loop_
_entity_poly.entity_id
_entity_poly.type
_entity_poly.pdbx_seq_one_letter_code
_entity_poly.pdbx_strand_id
1 'polypeptide(L)'
;KLVKPYGYQLEGNKLIVDEDEAGVVIRIFAFYLGGKTPYEIAKILTSEGIPSPAGKSHWTVSSVTYILGNDRYCGDIIMQKSICVDLFAHKRVRNLGQAERFRVRDAHTPLVSKEDWREVKNRVSMPDREAVILEDITGEGVLAELHPIQFKEDVDI
;
A
#
# COMPACT_ATOMS: atom_id res chain seq x y z
N LYS A 1 -13.13 -0.50 5.35
CA LYS A 1 -12.71 0.80 5.91
C LYS A 1 -11.35 1.18 5.36
N LEU A 2 -11.23 2.36 4.80
CA LEU A 2 -9.96 2.89 4.31
C LEU A 2 -9.04 3.21 5.49
N VAL A 3 -7.83 2.70 5.45
CA VAL A 3 -6.81 2.95 6.47
C VAL A 3 -5.83 3.98 5.96
N LYS A 4 -5.53 4.99 6.77
CA LYS A 4 -4.57 6.04 6.46
C LYS A 4 -3.15 5.44 6.34
N PRO A 5 -2.49 5.52 5.17
CA PRO A 5 -1.06 5.25 5.08
C PRO A 5 -0.25 6.48 5.54
N TYR A 6 0.99 6.27 5.95
CA TYR A 6 1.94 7.34 6.24
C TYR A 6 2.16 8.20 4.98
N GLY A 7 2.19 9.49 5.10
CA GLY A 7 2.25 10.43 3.96
C GLY A 7 0.90 10.97 3.51
N TYR A 8 -0.19 10.47 4.07
CA TYR A 8 -1.54 10.95 3.78
C TYR A 8 -2.33 11.20 5.05
N GLN A 9 -3.31 12.07 4.94
CA GLN A 9 -4.38 12.25 5.90
C GLN A 9 -5.67 11.66 5.35
N LEU A 10 -6.57 11.26 6.23
CA LEU A 10 -7.88 10.74 5.85
C LEU A 10 -8.93 11.79 6.14
N GLU A 11 -9.55 12.32 5.09
CA GLU A 11 -10.69 13.23 5.19
C GLU A 11 -11.95 12.55 4.65
N GLY A 12 -12.84 12.15 5.55
CA GLY A 12 -13.96 11.31 5.18
C GLY A 12 -13.48 9.96 4.63
N ASN A 13 -13.69 9.74 3.36
CA ASN A 13 -13.26 8.53 2.63
C ASN A 13 -12.19 8.82 1.56
N LYS A 14 -11.55 9.99 1.63
CA LYS A 14 -10.49 10.41 0.71
C LYS A 14 -9.14 10.49 1.40
N LEU A 15 -8.10 10.10 0.68
CA LEU A 15 -6.71 10.31 1.08
C LEU A 15 -6.22 11.66 0.55
N ILE A 16 -5.79 12.52 1.47
CA ILE A 16 -5.21 13.83 1.16
C ILE A 16 -3.74 13.80 1.54
N VAL A 17 -2.89 14.40 0.73
CA VAL A 17 -1.45 14.45 0.97
C VAL A 17 -1.15 15.21 2.27
N ASP A 18 -0.37 14.60 3.16
CA ASP A 18 0.28 15.25 4.28
C ASP A 18 1.69 15.63 3.83
N GLU A 19 1.94 16.92 3.62
CA GLU A 19 3.19 17.39 2.99
C GLU A 19 4.45 17.02 3.79
N ASP A 20 4.39 17.05 5.11
CA ASP A 20 5.52 16.69 5.96
C ASP A 20 5.87 15.20 5.87
N GLU A 21 4.87 14.37 6.04
CA GLU A 21 5.03 12.91 5.93
C GLU A 21 5.32 12.49 4.49
N ALA A 22 4.71 13.13 3.50
CA ALA A 22 4.90 12.85 2.09
C ALA A 22 6.34 13.08 1.64
N GLY A 23 6.97 14.15 2.12
CA GLY A 23 8.38 14.42 1.86
C GLY A 23 9.30 13.28 2.31
N VAL A 24 8.99 12.67 3.45
CA VAL A 24 9.74 11.51 3.96
C VAL A 24 9.53 10.28 3.06
N VAL A 25 8.29 10.02 2.64
CA VAL A 25 7.98 8.90 1.74
C VAL A 25 8.72 9.04 0.42
N ILE A 26 8.67 10.22 -0.20
CA ILE A 26 9.40 10.49 -1.46
C ILE A 26 10.89 10.25 -1.30
N ARG A 27 11.49 10.68 -0.20
CA ARG A 27 12.91 10.45 0.10
C ARG A 27 13.23 8.96 0.25
N ILE A 28 12.35 8.19 0.91
CA ILE A 28 12.53 6.73 1.05
C ILE A 28 12.60 6.05 -0.31
N PHE A 29 11.68 6.39 -1.21
CA PHE A 29 11.70 5.85 -2.57
C PHE A 29 12.94 6.29 -3.34
N ALA A 30 13.32 7.55 -3.25
CA ALA A 30 14.51 8.08 -3.91
C ALA A 30 15.79 7.39 -3.42
N PHE A 31 15.95 7.19 -2.13
CA PHE A 31 17.09 6.47 -1.55
C PHE A 31 17.15 5.02 -2.03
N TYR A 32 16.02 4.34 -2.05
CA TYR A 32 15.96 2.95 -2.50
C TYR A 32 16.28 2.80 -3.99
N LEU A 33 15.72 3.67 -4.83
CA LEU A 33 16.04 3.72 -6.26
C LEU A 33 17.49 4.08 -6.52
N GLY A 34 18.09 4.89 -5.65
CA GLY A 34 19.51 5.24 -5.66
C GLY A 34 20.46 4.13 -5.19
N GLY A 35 19.92 2.98 -4.77
CA GLY A 35 20.69 1.79 -4.39
C GLY A 35 20.88 1.58 -2.90
N LYS A 36 20.26 2.40 -2.03
CA LYS A 36 20.32 2.18 -0.57
C LYS A 36 19.41 1.03 -0.14
N THR A 37 19.87 0.27 0.82
CA THR A 37 19.08 -0.81 1.43
C THR A 37 18.05 -0.24 2.41
N PRO A 38 16.96 -0.96 2.72
CA PRO A 38 16.02 -0.55 3.75
C PRO A 38 16.66 -0.32 5.12
N TYR A 39 17.71 -1.05 5.44
CA TYR A 39 18.48 -0.85 6.67
C TYR A 39 19.20 0.50 6.70
N GLU A 40 19.87 0.86 5.61
CA GLU A 40 20.56 2.14 5.48
C GLU A 40 19.58 3.30 5.53
N ILE A 41 18.44 3.18 4.86
CA ILE A 41 17.37 4.18 4.87
C ILE A 41 16.83 4.38 6.29
N ALA A 42 16.51 3.29 6.99
CA ALA A 42 16.05 3.35 8.38
C ALA A 42 17.07 4.03 9.31
N LYS A 43 18.35 3.75 9.11
CA LYS A 43 19.44 4.36 9.87
C LYS A 43 19.56 5.86 9.61
N ILE A 44 19.45 6.29 8.35
CA ILE A 44 19.47 7.71 7.97
C ILE A 44 18.32 8.47 8.63
N LEU A 45 17.08 7.98 8.46
CA LEU A 45 15.90 8.62 9.01
C LEU A 45 15.94 8.70 10.54
N THR A 46 16.46 7.67 11.19
CA THR A 46 16.66 7.66 12.64
C THR A 46 17.69 8.71 13.06
N SER A 47 18.82 8.81 12.36
CA SER A 47 19.88 9.78 12.67
C SER A 47 19.44 11.22 12.46
N GLU A 48 18.53 11.47 11.55
CA GLU A 48 17.93 12.79 11.31
C GLU A 48 16.83 13.16 12.32
N GLY A 49 16.47 12.25 13.21
CA GLY A 49 15.45 12.49 14.24
C GLY A 49 14.02 12.54 13.69
N ILE A 50 13.76 11.99 12.50
CA ILE A 50 12.44 11.96 11.89
C ILE A 50 11.57 10.92 12.60
N PRO A 51 10.38 11.29 13.13
CA PRO A 51 9.50 10.32 13.76
C PRO A 51 9.04 9.23 12.77
N SER A 52 9.04 7.99 13.23
CA SER A 52 8.51 6.85 12.43
C SER A 52 6.99 6.92 12.31
N PRO A 53 6.39 6.13 11.40
CA PRO A 53 4.92 6.06 11.28
C PRO A 53 4.20 5.70 12.58
N ALA A 54 4.89 5.02 13.49
CA ALA A 54 4.38 4.69 14.83
C ALA A 54 4.66 5.78 15.87
N GLY A 55 5.18 6.94 15.46
CA GLY A 55 5.56 8.04 16.35
C GLY A 55 6.78 7.79 17.22
N LYS A 56 7.58 6.78 16.90
CA LYS A 56 8.79 6.42 17.64
C LYS A 56 10.02 7.16 17.10
N SER A 57 11.03 7.31 17.95
CA SER A 57 12.29 8.00 17.61
C SER A 57 13.18 7.23 16.64
N HIS A 58 12.92 5.96 16.38
CA HIS A 58 13.71 5.17 15.45
C HIS A 58 12.84 4.49 14.39
N TRP A 59 13.42 4.35 13.20
CA TRP A 59 12.86 3.61 12.09
C TRP A 59 13.38 2.18 12.11
N THR A 60 12.52 1.26 11.71
CA THR A 60 12.88 -0.15 11.53
C THR A 60 12.95 -0.50 10.04
N VAL A 61 13.67 -1.55 9.72
CA VAL A 61 13.70 -2.12 8.35
C VAL A 61 12.28 -2.46 7.89
N SER A 62 11.47 -3.03 8.79
CA SER A 62 10.08 -3.38 8.50
C SER A 62 9.22 -2.17 8.14
N SER A 63 9.40 -1.03 8.82
CA SER A 63 8.67 0.21 8.50
C SER A 63 9.02 0.72 7.11
N VAL A 64 10.29 0.71 6.74
CA VAL A 64 10.75 1.14 5.41
C VAL A 64 10.24 0.17 4.33
N THR A 65 10.37 -1.13 4.55
CA THR A 65 9.91 -2.15 3.60
C THR A 65 8.40 -2.10 3.40
N TYR A 66 7.64 -1.84 4.46
CA TYR A 66 6.20 -1.67 4.37
C TYR A 66 5.81 -0.48 3.47
N ILE A 67 6.51 0.65 3.64
CA ILE A 67 6.29 1.83 2.79
C ILE A 67 6.63 1.52 1.33
N LEU A 68 7.78 0.92 1.07
CA LEU A 68 8.22 0.59 -0.29
C LEU A 68 7.28 -0.38 -1.01
N GLY A 69 6.59 -1.24 -0.27
CA GLY A 69 5.65 -2.21 -0.83
C GLY A 69 4.20 -1.74 -0.94
N ASN A 70 3.88 -0.53 -0.51
CA ASN A 70 2.50 -0.06 -0.48
C ASN A 70 2.08 0.57 -1.81
N ASP A 71 1.10 -0.04 -2.47
CA ASP A 71 0.54 0.40 -3.75
C ASP A 71 -0.13 1.79 -3.72
N ARG A 72 -0.56 2.25 -2.55
CA ARG A 72 -1.23 3.55 -2.42
C ARG A 72 -0.34 4.73 -2.78
N TYR A 73 0.96 4.57 -2.68
CA TYR A 73 1.89 5.67 -3.01
C TYR A 73 1.98 5.99 -4.50
N CYS A 74 1.58 5.07 -5.38
CA CYS A 74 1.43 5.36 -6.81
C CYS A 74 0.03 5.89 -7.20
N GLY A 75 -0.83 6.14 -6.24
CA GLY A 75 -2.18 6.67 -6.45
C GLY A 75 -3.27 5.62 -6.63
N ASP A 76 -2.91 4.36 -6.71
CA ASP A 76 -3.83 3.25 -6.90
C ASP A 76 -4.25 2.63 -5.56
N ILE A 77 -5.40 1.97 -5.55
CA ILE A 77 -5.84 1.15 -4.43
C ILE A 77 -6.15 -0.25 -4.94
N ILE A 78 -5.54 -1.24 -4.33
CA ILE A 78 -5.87 -2.65 -4.57
C ILE A 78 -6.77 -3.14 -3.45
N MET A 79 -7.95 -3.61 -3.83
CA MET A 79 -8.96 -4.14 -2.91
C MET A 79 -8.90 -5.67 -2.84
N GLN A 80 -9.43 -6.22 -1.75
CA GLN A 80 -9.51 -7.67 -1.53
C GLN A 80 -8.14 -8.38 -1.50
N LYS A 81 -7.16 -7.75 -0.90
CA LYS A 81 -5.85 -8.38 -0.65
C LYS A 81 -5.91 -9.55 0.33
N SER A 82 -6.96 -9.62 1.14
CA SER A 82 -7.22 -10.71 2.08
C SER A 82 -8.69 -11.10 2.10
N ILE A 83 -8.95 -12.36 2.33
CA ILE A 83 -10.29 -12.95 2.42
C ILE A 83 -10.53 -13.53 3.82
N CYS A 84 -11.77 -13.53 4.25
CA CYS A 84 -12.18 -14.18 5.48
C CYS A 84 -12.55 -15.62 5.16
N VAL A 85 -11.82 -16.57 5.72
CA VAL A 85 -12.05 -18.02 5.51
C VAL A 85 -12.85 -18.65 6.63
N ASP A 86 -12.95 -17.97 7.77
CA ASP A 86 -13.79 -18.40 8.89
C ASP A 86 -14.46 -17.17 9.50
N LEU A 87 -15.77 -17.09 9.33
CA LEU A 87 -16.57 -15.95 9.80
C LEU A 87 -16.70 -15.95 11.33
N PHE A 88 -16.71 -17.13 11.95
CA PHE A 88 -16.86 -17.24 13.40
C PHE A 88 -15.56 -16.94 14.14
N ALA A 89 -14.45 -17.45 13.62
CA ALA A 89 -13.13 -17.17 14.18
C ALA A 89 -12.50 -15.88 13.64
N HIS A 90 -13.16 -15.16 12.74
CA HIS A 90 -12.65 -13.99 12.04
C HIS A 90 -11.27 -14.21 11.39
N LYS A 91 -11.00 -15.45 10.98
CA LYS A 91 -9.74 -15.83 10.39
C LYS A 91 -9.63 -15.27 8.97
N ARG A 92 -8.64 -14.40 8.77
CA ARG A 92 -8.32 -13.84 7.46
C ARG A 92 -7.04 -14.45 6.94
N VAL A 93 -7.03 -14.76 5.67
CA VAL A 93 -5.85 -15.21 4.94
C VAL A 93 -5.62 -14.30 3.75
N ARG A 94 -4.40 -14.30 3.24
CA ARG A 94 -4.03 -13.56 2.06
C ARG A 94 -4.76 -14.09 0.84
N ASN A 95 -5.27 -13.19 0.00
CA ASN A 95 -5.87 -13.57 -1.27
C ASN A 95 -4.76 -13.83 -2.30
N LEU A 96 -4.54 -15.11 -2.59
CA LEU A 96 -3.57 -15.58 -3.59
C LEU A 96 -4.24 -15.96 -4.92
N GLY A 97 -5.43 -15.44 -5.18
CA GLY A 97 -6.24 -15.73 -6.36
C GLY A 97 -7.53 -16.50 -6.05
N GLN A 98 -7.82 -16.77 -4.77
CA GLN A 98 -9.07 -17.45 -4.38
C GLN A 98 -10.31 -16.57 -4.58
N ALA A 99 -10.14 -15.25 -4.51
CA ALA A 99 -11.20 -14.28 -4.76
C ALA A 99 -10.70 -13.18 -5.71
N GLU A 100 -11.63 -12.54 -6.40
CA GLU A 100 -11.30 -11.44 -7.30
C GLU A 100 -10.62 -10.29 -6.55
N ARG A 101 -9.69 -9.64 -7.20
CA ARG A 101 -9.02 -8.44 -6.71
C ARG A 101 -9.27 -7.30 -7.68
N PHE A 102 -9.50 -6.13 -7.14
CA PHE A 102 -9.81 -4.94 -7.92
C PHE A 102 -8.75 -3.88 -7.70
N ARG A 103 -8.34 -3.26 -8.79
CA ARG A 103 -7.50 -2.06 -8.76
C ARG A 103 -8.36 -0.86 -9.11
N VAL A 104 -8.38 0.12 -8.22
CA VAL A 104 -8.89 1.46 -8.52
C VAL A 104 -7.68 2.32 -8.89
N ARG A 105 -7.62 2.76 -10.13
CA ARG A 105 -6.53 3.62 -10.61
C ARG A 105 -6.81 5.07 -10.27
N ASP A 106 -5.74 5.80 -9.97
CA ASP A 106 -5.80 7.24 -9.72
C ASP A 106 -6.87 7.63 -8.68
N ALA A 107 -6.98 6.79 -7.64
CA ALA A 107 -7.97 6.97 -6.58
C ALA A 107 -7.67 8.16 -5.68
N HIS A 108 -6.42 8.60 -5.65
CA HIS A 108 -5.93 9.73 -4.87
C HIS A 108 -4.63 10.26 -5.47
N THR A 109 -4.16 11.41 -4.98
CA THR A 109 -2.91 12.04 -5.44
C THR A 109 -1.72 11.12 -5.15
N PRO A 110 -0.92 10.73 -6.15
CA PRO A 110 0.26 9.90 -5.94
C PRO A 110 1.40 10.70 -5.32
N LEU A 111 2.24 10.03 -4.53
CA LEU A 111 3.50 10.58 -4.04
C LEU A 111 4.69 10.15 -4.90
N VAL A 112 4.56 9.06 -5.63
CA VAL A 112 5.59 8.46 -6.46
C VAL A 112 4.99 8.09 -7.81
N SER A 113 5.77 8.17 -8.88
CA SER A 113 5.30 7.74 -10.20
C SER A 113 5.04 6.24 -10.25
N LYS A 114 4.16 5.82 -11.14
CA LYS A 114 3.86 4.38 -11.34
C LYS A 114 5.09 3.61 -11.81
N GLU A 115 5.94 4.23 -12.60
CA GLU A 115 7.21 3.67 -13.08
C GLU A 115 8.16 3.42 -11.92
N ASP A 116 8.40 4.41 -11.08
CA ASP A 116 9.27 4.29 -9.91
C ASP A 116 8.73 3.27 -8.91
N TRP A 117 7.44 3.27 -8.68
CA TRP A 117 6.82 2.29 -7.80
C TRP A 117 6.97 0.85 -8.32
N ARG A 118 6.80 0.64 -9.63
CA ARG A 118 7.01 -0.67 -10.27
C ARG A 118 8.46 -1.13 -10.15
N GLU A 119 9.41 -0.22 -10.39
CA GLU A 119 10.84 -0.52 -10.27
C GLU A 119 11.19 -0.94 -8.84
N VAL A 120 10.70 -0.22 -7.85
CA VAL A 120 10.87 -0.58 -6.43
C VAL A 120 10.24 -1.93 -6.14
N LYS A 121 9.02 -2.19 -6.61
CA LYS A 121 8.33 -3.45 -6.42
C LYS A 121 9.08 -4.63 -7.03
N ASN A 122 9.72 -4.46 -8.17
CA ASN A 122 10.55 -5.47 -8.81
C ASN A 122 11.82 -5.79 -8.01
N ARG A 123 12.40 -4.79 -7.35
CA ARG A 123 13.59 -4.95 -6.50
C ARG A 123 13.27 -5.53 -5.14
N VAL A 124 12.16 -5.11 -4.54
CA VAL A 124 11.67 -5.68 -3.30
C VAL A 124 11.00 -7.01 -3.62
N SER A 125 11.63 -8.12 -3.24
CA SER A 125 11.04 -9.44 -3.38
C SER A 125 9.85 -9.61 -2.44
N MET A 126 8.68 -9.17 -2.88
CA MET A 126 7.44 -9.34 -2.15
C MET A 126 6.80 -10.68 -2.52
N PRO A 127 6.52 -11.55 -1.55
CA PRO A 127 6.03 -12.90 -1.85
C PRO A 127 4.63 -12.98 -2.45
N ASP A 128 3.92 -11.87 -2.57
CA ASP A 128 2.60 -11.81 -3.18
C ASP A 128 2.51 -10.94 -4.39
N ARG A 129 3.50 -11.03 -5.15
CA ARG A 129 3.37 -10.47 -6.44
C ARG A 129 2.16 -11.03 -7.12
N GLU A 130 1.20 -10.17 -7.31
CA GLU A 130 0.27 -10.35 -8.39
C GLU A 130 -0.60 -11.58 -8.34
N ALA A 131 -1.26 -11.76 -7.22
CA ALA A 131 -2.57 -12.35 -7.38
C ALA A 131 -3.29 -11.52 -8.44
N VAL A 132 -3.85 -12.21 -9.38
CA VAL A 132 -4.43 -11.64 -10.60
C VAL A 132 -5.34 -10.48 -10.26
N ILE A 133 -5.06 -9.31 -10.82
CA ILE A 133 -5.99 -8.20 -10.83
C ILE A 133 -6.91 -8.47 -12.00
N LEU A 134 -8.13 -8.83 -11.68
CA LEU A 134 -9.10 -9.24 -12.70
C LEU A 134 -9.75 -8.04 -13.40
N GLU A 135 -9.81 -6.91 -12.71
CA GLU A 135 -10.47 -5.73 -13.23
C GLU A 135 -9.77 -4.46 -12.76
N ASP A 136 -9.56 -3.55 -13.69
CA ASP A 136 -9.05 -2.20 -13.43
C ASP A 136 -10.21 -1.23 -13.51
N ILE A 137 -10.43 -0.48 -12.45
CA ILE A 137 -11.49 0.50 -12.36
C ILE A 137 -10.87 1.87 -12.09
N THR A 138 -11.39 2.88 -12.75
CA THR A 138 -10.97 4.27 -12.60
C THR A 138 -12.09 5.12 -12.03
N GLY A 139 -11.74 6.13 -11.24
CA GLY A 139 -12.66 7.14 -10.74
C GLY A 139 -12.90 7.10 -9.23
N GLU A 140 -13.22 8.28 -8.69
CA GLU A 140 -13.34 8.48 -7.24
C GLU A 140 -14.59 7.85 -6.63
N GLY A 141 -15.67 7.68 -7.28
CA GLY A 141 -16.92 7.14 -6.71
C GLY A 141 -16.99 5.63 -6.59
N VAL A 142 -16.09 4.95 -7.22
CA VAL A 142 -16.17 3.50 -7.46
C VAL A 142 -15.88 2.66 -6.21
N LEU A 143 -15.15 3.21 -5.25
CA LEU A 143 -14.82 2.50 -4.00
C LEU A 143 -16.07 2.03 -3.23
N ALA A 144 -17.14 2.83 -3.25
CA ALA A 144 -18.39 2.48 -2.59
C ALA A 144 -19.15 1.39 -3.37
N GLU A 145 -19.07 1.41 -4.68
CA GLU A 145 -19.73 0.42 -5.56
C GLU A 145 -19.03 -0.93 -5.54
N LEU A 146 -17.71 -0.92 -5.35
CA LEU A 146 -16.92 -2.15 -5.24
C LEU A 146 -17.03 -2.82 -3.88
N HIS A 147 -17.59 -2.12 -2.90
CA HIS A 147 -17.73 -2.67 -1.56
C HIS A 147 -18.89 -3.68 -1.54
N PRO A 148 -18.79 -4.62 -0.83
CA PRO A 148 -19.03 -6.00 -0.53
C PRO A 148 -19.47 -6.96 -1.66
N ILE A 149 -19.61 -6.54 -2.87
CA ILE A 149 -20.19 -7.35 -3.97
C ILE A 149 -19.17 -8.27 -4.67
N GLN A 150 -17.94 -8.29 -4.18
CA GLN A 150 -16.79 -8.69 -4.96
C GLN A 150 -16.34 -10.14 -4.74
N PHE A 151 -17.20 -10.97 -4.20
CA PHE A 151 -16.96 -12.40 -4.10
C PHE A 151 -17.70 -13.12 -5.22
N LYS A 152 -16.99 -13.91 -6.02
CA LYS A 152 -17.67 -14.89 -6.88
C LYS A 152 -18.30 -15.95 -5.99
N GLU A 153 -19.53 -16.26 -6.25
CA GLU A 153 -20.25 -17.34 -5.57
C GLU A 153 -19.60 -18.72 -5.79
N ASP A 154 -18.77 -18.85 -6.83
CA ASP A 154 -18.17 -20.10 -7.28
C ASP A 154 -16.69 -20.26 -6.87
N VAL A 155 -16.16 -19.47 -5.95
CA VAL A 155 -14.80 -19.67 -5.47
C VAL A 155 -14.84 -20.72 -4.37
N ASP A 156 -14.48 -21.94 -4.71
CA ASP A 156 -14.17 -22.99 -3.74
C ASP A 156 -12.97 -22.53 -2.90
N ILE A 157 -13.25 -22.29 -1.66
CA ILE A 157 -12.27 -21.85 -0.64
C ILE A 157 -11.64 -23.07 0.02
#